data_5442a2dccc4bba80c88984f4310ea35b
#
_entry.id   5442a2dccc4bba80c88984f4310ea35b
#
_cell.length_a   1.000
_cell.length_b   1.000
_cell.length_c   1.000
_cell.angle_alpha   90.00
_cell.angle_beta   90.00
_cell.angle_gamma   90.00
#
_symmetry.space_group_name_H-M   'P 1'
#
loop_
_entity.id
_entity.type
_entity.pdbx_description
1 polymer ?
#
loop_
_entity_poly.entity_id
_entity_poly.type
_entity_poly.pdbx_seq_one_letter_code
_entity_poly.pdbx_strand_id
1 'polypeptide(L)'
;MVQTIKVKKVHSKAILPKVATQGSACFDLYCCEDFVMSNGYFVKAKTGLIFEIPKGYHVKIYPRSGMAAKGIVIPNSPGVIDSDYRGEIIVMLYGLCMKGHEIFQVGHRIAQGELVKGEPVEFQVFSQLSSTDRGTGGFGSTGK
;
A
#
# COMPACT_ATOMS: atom_id res chain seq x y z
N MET A 1 -8.90 -13.63 -16.55
CA MET A 1 -10.18 -13.04 -16.10
C MET A 1 -9.88 -11.80 -15.27
N VAL A 2 -10.63 -10.72 -15.49
CA VAL A 2 -10.53 -9.48 -14.69
C VAL A 2 -11.20 -9.72 -13.33
N GLN A 3 -10.52 -9.38 -12.25
CA GLN A 3 -11.08 -9.43 -10.91
C GLN A 3 -11.78 -8.10 -10.59
N THR A 4 -12.85 -8.16 -9.82
CA THR A 4 -13.61 -6.97 -9.41
C THR A 4 -13.45 -6.71 -7.92
N ILE A 5 -12.96 -5.53 -7.55
CA ILE A 5 -13.06 -5.00 -6.19
C ILE A 5 -14.34 -4.16 -6.13
N LYS A 6 -15.27 -4.52 -5.24
CA LYS A 6 -16.43 -3.65 -5.00
C LYS A 6 -16.00 -2.50 -4.09
N VAL A 7 -16.46 -1.30 -4.40
CA VAL A 7 -16.06 -0.09 -3.71
C VAL A 7 -17.27 0.65 -3.17
N LYS A 8 -17.25 0.98 -1.87
CA LYS A 8 -18.23 1.89 -1.25
C LYS A 8 -17.55 3.22 -0.98
N LYS A 9 -18.16 4.32 -1.44
CA LYS A 9 -17.76 5.68 -1.06
C LYS A 9 -18.41 6.05 0.27
N VAL A 10 -17.60 6.52 1.21
CA VAL A 10 -18.02 7.00 2.54
C VAL A 10 -17.71 8.49 2.74
N HIS A 11 -17.21 9.14 1.71
CA HIS A 11 -16.96 10.58 1.66
C HIS A 11 -17.42 11.15 0.32
N SER A 12 -18.06 12.33 0.30
CA SER A 12 -18.62 12.94 -0.92
C SER A 12 -17.56 13.26 -1.98
N LYS A 13 -16.33 13.56 -1.55
CA LYS A 13 -15.19 13.86 -2.42
C LYS A 13 -14.30 12.64 -2.74
N ALA A 14 -14.72 11.43 -2.36
CA ALA A 14 -13.98 10.21 -2.66
C ALA A 14 -13.93 9.93 -4.16
N ILE A 15 -12.76 9.60 -4.66
CA ILE A 15 -12.49 9.30 -6.08
C ILE A 15 -12.20 7.80 -6.21
N LEU A 16 -12.84 7.14 -7.18
CA LEU A 16 -12.57 5.73 -7.46
C LEU A 16 -11.12 5.54 -7.92
N PRO A 17 -10.46 4.46 -7.49
CA PRO A 17 -9.14 4.11 -7.98
C PRO A 17 -9.11 3.98 -9.50
N LYS A 18 -8.00 4.34 -10.10
CA LYS A 18 -7.82 4.29 -11.56
C LYS A 18 -6.52 3.62 -11.93
N VAL A 19 -6.59 2.66 -12.84
CA VAL A 19 -5.43 2.11 -13.54
C VAL A 19 -5.04 3.11 -14.63
N ALA A 20 -3.82 3.63 -14.58
CA ALA A 20 -3.40 4.75 -15.43
C ALA A 20 -3.28 4.33 -16.91
N THR A 21 -2.68 3.15 -17.17
CA THR A 21 -2.49 2.58 -18.51
C THR A 21 -2.77 1.09 -18.47
N GLN A 22 -3.03 0.47 -19.63
CA GLN A 22 -3.29 -0.97 -19.72
C GLN A 22 -2.14 -1.84 -19.17
N GLY A 23 -0.91 -1.33 -19.22
CA GLY A 23 0.28 -2.02 -18.69
C GLY A 23 0.63 -1.68 -17.24
N SER A 24 -0.17 -0.82 -16.56
CA SER A 24 0.10 -0.48 -15.16
C SER A 24 -0.19 -1.65 -14.24
N ALA A 25 0.76 -2.02 -13.39
CA ALA A 25 0.58 -3.05 -12.36
C ALA A 25 -0.32 -2.60 -11.21
N CYS A 26 -0.37 -1.29 -10.95
CA CYS A 26 -1.07 -0.68 -9.83
C CYS A 26 -2.17 0.28 -10.31
N PHE A 27 -3.13 0.51 -9.44
CA PHE A 27 -4.12 1.57 -9.54
C PHE A 27 -3.79 2.72 -8.58
N ASP A 28 -4.09 3.96 -8.97
CA ASP A 28 -3.87 5.13 -8.12
C ASP A 28 -4.95 5.27 -7.04
N LEU A 29 -4.54 5.69 -5.84
CA LEU A 29 -5.39 6.09 -4.73
C LEU A 29 -5.28 7.59 -4.50
N TYR A 30 -6.43 8.22 -4.23
CA TYR A 30 -6.58 9.67 -4.13
C TYR A 30 -7.00 10.07 -2.72
N CYS A 31 -6.51 11.21 -2.21
CA CYS A 31 -7.03 11.77 -0.97
C CYS A 31 -8.40 12.44 -1.17
N CYS A 32 -9.26 12.35 -0.17
CA CYS A 32 -10.57 13.00 -0.14
C CYS A 32 -10.62 14.23 0.78
N GLU A 33 -9.52 14.57 1.43
CA GLU A 33 -9.35 15.74 2.30
C GLU A 33 -8.01 16.42 1.99
N ASP A 34 -7.94 17.75 2.20
CA ASP A 34 -6.70 18.50 2.08
C ASP A 34 -5.81 18.24 3.31
N PHE A 35 -4.50 18.20 3.12
CA PHE A 35 -3.53 18.11 4.19
C PHE A 35 -2.16 18.65 3.77
N VAL A 36 -1.30 18.89 4.74
CA VAL A 36 0.08 19.35 4.52
C VAL A 36 1.06 18.30 5.06
N MET A 37 2.08 18.04 4.28
CA MET A 37 3.24 17.20 4.67
C MET A 37 4.46 18.07 4.86
N SER A 38 5.23 17.78 5.90
CA SER A 38 6.56 18.34 6.10
C SER A 38 7.46 17.34 6.83
N ASN A 39 8.73 17.65 6.97
CA ASN A 39 9.67 16.75 7.63
C ASN A 39 9.24 16.43 9.07
N GLY A 40 9.24 15.14 9.43
CA GLY A 40 8.82 14.66 10.74
C GLY A 40 7.31 14.57 10.95
N TYR A 41 6.47 14.99 10.00
CA TYR A 41 5.03 14.90 10.11
C TYR A 41 4.52 13.51 9.71
N PHE A 42 3.57 13.03 10.51
CA PHE A 42 2.79 11.81 10.24
C PHE A 42 1.35 12.17 9.93
N VAL A 43 0.84 11.71 8.80
CA VAL A 43 -0.53 11.95 8.35
C VAL A 43 -1.23 10.63 8.03
N LYS A 44 -2.46 10.48 8.49
CA LYS A 44 -3.40 9.43 8.06
C LYS A 44 -4.29 10.00 6.96
N ALA A 45 -3.83 9.90 5.72
CA ALA A 45 -4.54 10.45 4.57
C ALA A 45 -5.73 9.56 4.20
N LYS A 46 -6.93 10.12 4.25
CA LYS A 46 -8.19 9.42 3.96
C LYS A 46 -8.46 9.35 2.47
N THR A 47 -8.97 8.22 2.01
CA THR A 47 -9.44 8.04 0.64
C THR A 47 -10.95 8.17 0.49
N GLY A 48 -11.70 8.05 1.59
CA GLY A 48 -13.16 7.99 1.58
C GLY A 48 -13.72 6.71 0.96
N LEU A 49 -12.91 5.65 0.86
CA LEU A 49 -13.28 4.40 0.20
C LEU A 49 -13.22 3.21 1.15
N ILE A 50 -14.17 2.31 1.02
CA ILE A 50 -14.16 0.97 1.61
C ILE A 50 -14.13 -0.04 0.47
N PHE A 51 -13.27 -1.06 0.59
CA PHE A 51 -13.15 -2.13 -0.39
C PHE A 51 -13.80 -3.42 0.10
N GLU A 52 -14.50 -4.11 -0.81
CA GLU A 52 -14.80 -5.52 -0.70
C GLU A 52 -13.95 -6.26 -1.73
N ILE A 53 -12.86 -6.82 -1.25
CA ILE A 53 -11.86 -7.52 -2.06
C ILE A 53 -12.32 -8.97 -2.26
N PRO A 54 -12.17 -9.56 -3.46
CA PRO A 54 -12.52 -10.96 -3.70
C PRO A 54 -11.79 -11.91 -2.74
N LYS A 55 -12.50 -12.94 -2.27
CA LYS A 55 -11.89 -13.98 -1.42
C LYS A 55 -10.69 -14.63 -2.11
N GLY A 56 -9.61 -14.85 -1.36
CA GLY A 56 -8.33 -15.34 -1.89
C GLY A 56 -7.44 -14.27 -2.50
N TYR A 57 -7.82 -12.99 -2.36
CA TYR A 57 -7.01 -11.84 -2.74
C TYR A 57 -6.85 -10.88 -1.58
N HIS A 58 -5.86 -10.01 -1.67
CA HIS A 58 -5.64 -8.86 -0.81
C HIS A 58 -5.13 -7.69 -1.64
N VAL A 59 -5.17 -6.48 -1.11
CA VAL A 59 -4.56 -5.31 -1.75
C VAL A 59 -3.31 -4.93 -1.00
N LYS A 60 -2.21 -4.72 -1.73
CA LYS A 60 -0.99 -4.11 -1.21
C LYS A 60 -0.93 -2.64 -1.63
N ILE A 61 -0.59 -1.78 -0.69
CA ILE A 61 -0.47 -0.33 -0.91
C ILE A 61 1.00 0.06 -0.84
N TYR A 62 1.44 0.76 -1.87
CA TYR A 62 2.81 1.20 -2.06
C TYR A 62 2.92 2.71 -2.19
N PRO A 63 4.07 3.31 -1.83
CA PRO A 63 4.35 4.69 -2.15
C PRO A 63 4.45 4.89 -3.67
N ARG A 64 4.18 6.11 -4.11
CA ARG A 64 4.45 6.54 -5.49
C ARG A 64 5.86 7.12 -5.59
N SER A 65 6.56 6.84 -6.69
CA SER A 65 7.95 7.30 -6.90
C SER A 65 8.09 8.82 -6.78
N GLY A 66 7.13 9.60 -7.30
CA GLY A 66 7.16 11.05 -7.20
C GLY A 66 7.02 11.59 -5.77
N MET A 67 6.33 10.88 -4.87
CA MET A 67 6.25 11.21 -3.45
C MET A 67 7.54 10.80 -2.72
N ALA A 68 8.04 9.60 -3.02
CA ALA A 68 9.29 9.11 -2.45
C ALA A 68 10.48 10.04 -2.80
N ALA A 69 10.54 10.55 -4.03
CA ALA A 69 11.56 11.53 -4.46
C ALA A 69 11.51 12.85 -3.66
N LYS A 70 10.35 13.19 -3.09
CA LYS A 70 10.18 14.37 -2.20
C LYS A 70 10.40 14.04 -0.73
N GLY A 71 10.79 12.81 -0.39
CA GLY A 71 10.98 12.34 0.98
C GLY A 71 9.68 11.99 1.70
N ILE A 72 8.60 11.71 0.98
CA ILE A 72 7.35 11.23 1.57
C ILE A 72 7.27 9.72 1.42
N VAL A 73 7.18 9.02 2.55
CA VAL A 73 7.18 7.56 2.62
C VAL A 73 5.88 7.03 3.22
N ILE A 74 5.58 5.77 2.97
CA ILE A 74 4.55 5.00 3.66
C ILE A 74 5.27 4.11 4.66
N PRO A 75 5.26 4.42 5.97
CA PRO A 75 6.13 3.75 6.95
C PRO A 75 5.81 2.27 7.16
N ASN A 76 4.60 1.83 6.84
CA ASN A 76 4.19 0.42 6.87
C ASN A 76 4.17 -0.22 5.48
N SER A 77 4.89 0.31 4.51
CA SER A 77 4.89 -0.22 3.13
C SER A 77 5.55 -1.60 3.04
N PRO A 78 4.92 -2.53 2.29
CA PRO A 78 3.58 -2.40 1.72
C PRO A 78 2.49 -2.46 2.80
N GLY A 79 1.55 -1.52 2.78
CA GLY A 79 0.32 -1.65 3.57
C GLY A 79 -0.54 -2.79 3.02
N VAL A 80 -1.08 -3.64 3.89
CA VAL A 80 -1.89 -4.78 3.46
C VAL A 80 -3.35 -4.56 3.87
N ILE A 81 -4.25 -4.71 2.90
CA ILE A 81 -5.70 -4.66 3.08
C ILE A 81 -6.25 -6.06 2.83
N ASP A 82 -6.74 -6.69 3.87
CA ASP A 82 -7.30 -8.03 3.83
C ASP A 82 -8.67 -8.06 3.15
N SER A 83 -9.04 -9.22 2.61
CA SER A 83 -10.32 -9.39 1.89
C SER A 83 -11.56 -9.21 2.79
N ASP A 84 -11.43 -9.40 4.09
CA ASP A 84 -12.49 -9.23 5.10
C ASP A 84 -12.46 -7.86 5.80
N TYR A 85 -11.48 -7.00 5.51
CA TYR A 85 -11.45 -5.65 6.05
C TYR A 85 -12.58 -4.79 5.45
N ARG A 86 -13.35 -4.13 6.31
CA ARG A 86 -14.48 -3.26 5.94
C ARG A 86 -14.35 -1.83 6.47
N GLY A 87 -13.16 -1.47 6.94
CA GLY A 87 -12.84 -0.09 7.31
C GLY A 87 -12.49 0.77 6.08
N GLU A 88 -12.46 2.08 6.29
CA GLU A 88 -11.96 3.02 5.28
C GLU A 88 -10.49 2.75 4.96
N ILE A 89 -10.15 2.83 3.67
CA ILE A 89 -8.75 2.76 3.23
C ILE A 89 -8.08 4.08 3.59
N ILE A 90 -7.15 4.02 4.53
CA ILE A 90 -6.36 5.15 5.00
C ILE A 90 -4.90 4.88 4.66
N VAL A 91 -4.25 5.85 4.04
CA VAL A 91 -2.83 5.80 3.71
C VAL A 91 -2.04 6.52 4.79
N MET A 92 -1.14 5.80 5.46
CA MET A 92 -0.21 6.41 6.41
C MET A 92 0.96 7.03 5.65
N LEU A 93 1.18 8.33 5.84
CA LEU A 93 2.27 9.07 5.21
C LEU A 93 3.18 9.66 6.27
N TYR A 94 4.48 9.65 5.99
CA TYR A 94 5.49 10.23 6.87
C TYR A 94 6.50 11.03 6.05
N GLY A 95 6.79 12.25 6.49
CA GLY A 95 7.81 13.10 5.89
C GLY A 95 9.20 12.72 6.42
N LEU A 96 10.01 12.07 5.59
CA LEU A 96 11.38 11.68 5.87
C LEU A 96 12.35 12.48 5.00
N CYS A 97 13.18 13.31 5.61
CA CYS A 97 14.16 14.15 4.90
C CYS A 97 13.55 15.11 3.87
N MET A 98 12.32 15.57 4.09
CA MET A 98 11.68 16.56 3.23
C MET A 98 12.38 17.91 3.31
N LYS A 99 12.50 18.58 2.16
CA LYS A 99 12.90 19.99 2.08
C LYS A 99 11.63 20.85 1.94
N GLY A 100 11.29 21.60 3.01
CA GLY A 100 10.07 22.42 3.06
C GLY A 100 8.81 21.62 3.33
N HIS A 101 7.71 22.03 2.73
CA HIS A 101 6.39 21.40 2.89
C HIS A 101 5.76 21.11 1.53
N GLU A 102 4.82 20.18 1.51
CA GLU A 102 4.01 19.81 0.34
C GLU A 102 2.54 19.88 0.72
N ILE A 103 1.74 20.58 -0.09
CA ILE A 103 0.29 20.72 0.10
C ILE A 103 -0.40 19.69 -0.77
N PHE A 104 -1.21 18.85 -0.15
CA PHE A 104 -2.09 17.91 -0.84
C PHE A 104 -3.52 18.43 -0.80
N GLN A 105 -4.12 18.53 -1.97
CA GLN A 105 -5.52 18.90 -2.12
C GLN A 105 -6.34 17.66 -2.50
N VAL A 106 -7.63 17.70 -2.20
CA VAL A 106 -8.59 16.68 -2.63
C VAL A 106 -8.34 16.28 -4.08
N GLY A 107 -8.25 14.98 -4.33
CA GLY A 107 -7.99 14.42 -5.65
C GLY A 107 -6.52 14.27 -6.01
N HIS A 108 -5.58 14.70 -5.16
CA HIS A 108 -4.19 14.35 -5.36
C HIS A 108 -3.96 12.85 -5.12
N ARG A 109 -3.10 12.25 -5.95
CA ARG A 109 -2.70 10.84 -5.83
C ARG A 109 -1.72 10.68 -4.69
N ILE A 110 -2.05 9.86 -3.69
CA ILE A 110 -1.28 9.71 -2.45
C ILE A 110 -0.61 8.35 -2.29
N ALA A 111 -1.04 7.36 -3.06
CA ALA A 111 -0.50 6.00 -3.03
C ALA A 111 -0.88 5.27 -4.31
N GLN A 112 -0.36 4.05 -4.45
CA GLN A 112 -0.78 3.11 -5.47
C GLN A 112 -1.07 1.75 -4.85
N GLY A 113 -2.09 1.05 -5.36
CA GLY A 113 -2.53 -0.26 -4.88
C GLY A 113 -2.40 -1.33 -5.93
N GLU A 114 -2.08 -2.53 -5.49
CA GLU A 114 -1.99 -3.74 -6.32
C GLU A 114 -2.92 -4.81 -5.76
N LEU A 115 -3.73 -5.45 -6.61
CA LEU A 115 -4.50 -6.63 -6.22
C LEU A 115 -3.61 -7.87 -6.34
N VAL A 116 -3.39 -8.56 -5.24
CA VAL A 116 -2.50 -9.73 -5.17
C VAL A 116 -3.30 -10.96 -4.78
N LYS A 117 -3.06 -12.07 -5.48
CA LYS A 117 -3.62 -13.37 -5.08
C LYS A 117 -2.87 -13.89 -3.86
N GLY A 118 -3.62 -14.27 -2.82
CA GLY A 118 -3.08 -14.88 -1.61
C GLY A 118 -3.09 -16.41 -1.75
N GLU A 119 -1.99 -17.04 -1.41
CA GLU A 119 -1.94 -18.50 -1.27
C GLU A 119 -2.26 -18.88 0.19
N PRO A 120 -3.17 -19.85 0.43
CA PRO A 120 -3.41 -20.35 1.76
C PRO A 120 -2.14 -20.97 2.36
N VAL A 121 -1.86 -20.67 3.61
CA VAL A 121 -0.67 -21.21 4.32
C VAL A 121 -1.12 -21.89 5.59
N GLU A 122 -0.58 -23.09 5.82
CA GLU A 122 -0.69 -23.83 7.06
C GLU A 122 0.70 -23.98 7.68
N PHE A 123 0.81 -23.77 8.98
CA PHE A 123 2.07 -23.95 9.71
C PHE A 123 2.04 -25.26 10.50
N GLN A 124 3.04 -26.12 10.27
CA GLN A 124 3.21 -27.38 10.98
C GLN A 124 4.59 -27.42 11.63
N VAL A 125 4.65 -27.90 12.87
CA VAL A 125 5.90 -28.03 13.61
C VAL A 125 6.59 -29.34 13.26
N PHE A 126 7.85 -29.25 12.81
CA PHE A 126 8.71 -30.39 12.57
C PHE A 126 9.97 -30.31 13.44
N SER A 127 10.45 -31.45 13.94
CA SER A 127 11.71 -31.51 14.72
C SER A 127 12.95 -31.29 13.85
N GLN A 128 12.85 -31.58 12.56
CA GLN A 128 13.94 -31.42 11.59
C GLN A 128 13.41 -30.86 10.28
N LEU A 129 14.18 -29.98 9.68
CA LEU A 129 13.91 -29.38 8.35
C LEU A 129 14.97 -29.93 7.36
N SER A 130 14.67 -29.84 6.07
CA SER A 130 15.60 -30.18 5.01
C SER A 130 16.83 -29.26 5.04
N SER A 131 18.01 -29.82 4.73
CA SER A 131 19.23 -29.05 4.56
C SER A 131 19.23 -28.32 3.21
N THR A 132 19.90 -27.16 3.16
CA THR A 132 20.14 -26.41 1.92
C THR A 132 21.58 -25.92 1.88
N ASP A 133 22.11 -25.62 0.68
CA ASP A 133 23.46 -25.07 0.53
C ASP A 133 23.65 -23.74 1.25
N ARG A 134 22.61 -22.95 1.37
CA ARG A 134 22.63 -21.70 2.12
C ARG A 134 22.68 -21.90 3.63
N GLY A 135 22.07 -22.97 4.15
CA GLY A 135 21.96 -23.26 5.58
C GLY A 135 21.42 -22.07 6.37
N THR A 136 22.14 -21.65 7.39
CA THR A 136 21.82 -20.51 8.27
C THR A 136 22.36 -19.16 7.76
N GLY A 137 22.97 -19.13 6.59
CA GLY A 137 23.58 -17.94 6.01
C GLY A 137 22.57 -16.81 5.78
N GLY A 138 22.89 -15.63 6.31
CA GLY A 138 22.07 -14.40 6.20
C GLY A 138 22.95 -13.16 6.43
N PHE A 139 22.34 -11.99 6.48
CA PHE A 139 23.00 -10.70 6.80
C PHE A 139 24.24 -10.41 5.96
N GLY A 140 24.23 -10.76 4.66
CA GLY A 140 25.35 -10.53 3.76
C GLY A 140 26.37 -11.67 3.73
N SER A 141 26.05 -12.88 4.20
CA SER A 141 26.92 -14.05 4.19
C SER A 141 27.38 -14.48 2.78
N THR A 142 26.72 -14.03 1.72
CA THR A 142 27.06 -14.29 0.30
C THR A 142 28.04 -13.28 -0.29
N GLY A 143 28.53 -12.33 0.51
CA GLY A 143 29.45 -11.26 0.10
C GLY A 143 28.76 -10.00 -0.41
N LYS A 144 29.56 -8.99 -0.78
CA LYS A 144 29.13 -7.74 -1.43
C LYS A 144 29.33 -7.84 -2.92
#